data_811cc65b0e2a209f1ae734cf35f0f6ab
#
_entry.id   811cc65b0e2a209f1ae734cf35f0f6ab
#
_cell.length_a   1.000
_cell.length_b   1.000
_cell.length_c   1.000
_cell.angle_alpha   90.00
_cell.angle_beta   90.00
_cell.angle_gamma   90.00
#
_symmetry.space_group_name_H-M   'P 1'
#
loop_
_entity.id
_entity.type
_entity.pdbx_description
1 polymer ?
#
loop_
_entity_poly.entity_id
_entity_poly.type
_entity_poly.pdbx_seq_one_letter_code
_entity_poly.pdbx_strand_id
1 'polypeptide(L)'
;MSNVTIDGVEYAPVRPVGGEVRIVIGQRGWVWVGYYRHENEVVTLTGARTIRRWGTTAGLGELAAGPLGETVLDPTGIVEIHELAVVATIHADAEAWSGHLG
;
A
#
# COMPACT_ATOMS: atom_id res chain seq x y z
N MET A 1 -11.17 6.31 18.26
CA MET A 1 -11.80 5.76 18.51
C MET A 1 -11.92 5.42 18.61
N SER A 2 -11.38 5.45 18.63
CA SER A 2 -11.85 4.80 18.96
C SER A 2 -11.61 4.44 19.10
N ASN A 3 -11.17 4.39 19.61
CA ASN A 3 -11.45 3.73 20.07
C ASN A 3 -11.18 3.74 20.36
N VAL A 4 -10.87 3.77 20.80
CA VAL A 4 -11.21 3.42 21.45
C VAL A 4 -10.83 3.68 21.87
N THR A 5 -10.58 3.94 22.31
CA THR A 5 -10.85 3.92 22.93
C THR A 5 -10.42 3.92 23.26
N ILE A 6 -10.15 4.00 23.76
CA ILE A 6 -10.31 3.65 24.26
C ILE A 6 -10.06 3.97 24.68
N ASP A 7 -9.61 4.06 25.29
CA ASP A 7 -9.91 3.99 25.52
C ASP A 7 -10.05 4.32 25.34
N GLY A 8 -9.68 4.50 25.61
CA GLY A 8 -10.20 4.30 25.23
C GLY A 8 -9.98 4.27 24.46
N VAL A 9 -9.62 4.00 24.39
CA VAL A 9 -9.90 3.57 23.63
C VAL A 9 -9.77 3.25 22.86
N GLU A 10 -9.42 3.16 22.67
CA GLU A 10 -9.80 2.55 21.94
C GLU A 10 -9.46 2.29 21.13
N TYR A 11 -9.05 2.07 20.99
CA TYR A 11 -9.12 1.38 20.19
C TYR A 11 -8.86 1.14 19.21
N ALA A 12 -8.44 1.18 19.07
CA ALA A 12 -8.42 0.74 18.11
C ALA A 12 -7.98 0.47 17.49
N PRO A 13 -8.04 0.19 17.17
CA PRO A 13 -7.58 -0.21 16.37
C PRO A 13 -7.15 -0.13 15.70
N VAL A 14 -6.90 -0.34 15.45
CA VAL A 14 -6.59 -0.37 14.58
C VAL A 14 -6.38 -0.44 13.62
N ARG A 15 -6.62 -0.62 13.53
CA ARG A 15 -6.39 -0.95 12.43
C ARG A 15 -6.23 -0.01 11.47
N PRO A 16 -5.42 -0.11 10.63
CA PRO A 16 -5.34 0.95 9.68
C PRO A 16 -6.48 0.88 8.71
N VAL A 17 -7.57 0.45 9.15
CA VAL A 17 -8.76 0.59 8.38
C VAL A 17 -8.86 2.04 8.01
N GLY A 18 -9.00 2.32 6.73
CA GLY A 18 -8.97 3.69 6.29
C GLY A 18 -7.57 4.24 6.19
N GLY A 19 -6.57 3.38 6.33
CA GLY A 19 -5.21 3.81 6.17
C GLY A 19 -4.92 4.21 4.74
N GLU A 20 -3.87 5.01 4.59
CA GLU A 20 -3.43 5.47 3.30
C GLU A 20 -2.87 4.31 2.48
N VAL A 21 -3.27 4.23 1.22
CA VAL A 21 -2.73 3.22 0.31
C VAL A 21 -1.82 3.92 -0.68
N ARG A 22 -0.65 3.36 -0.89
CA ARG A 22 0.26 3.87 -1.90
C ARG A 22 0.88 2.74 -2.69
N ILE A 23 1.20 3.04 -3.94
CA ILE A 23 2.02 2.21 -4.79
C ILE A 23 3.44 2.71 -4.58
N VAL A 24 4.33 1.83 -4.17
CA VAL A 24 5.70 2.19 -3.85
C VAL A 24 6.63 1.52 -4.86
N ILE A 25 7.46 2.34 -5.49
CA ILE A 25 8.42 1.88 -6.49
C ILE A 25 9.79 1.89 -5.81
N GLY A 26 10.39 0.71 -5.71
CA GLY A 26 11.72 0.55 -5.14
C GLY A 26 12.76 0.45 -6.21
N GLN A 27 14.01 0.34 -5.78
CA GLN A 27 15.11 0.19 -6.71
C GLN A 27 14.97 -1.10 -7.50
N ARG A 28 15.52 -1.12 -8.68
CA ARG A 28 15.52 -2.27 -9.59
C ARG A 28 14.12 -2.66 -10.08
N GLY A 29 13.19 -1.70 -10.01
CA GLY A 29 11.88 -1.91 -10.60
C GLY A 29 10.90 -2.70 -9.74
N TRP A 30 11.21 -2.93 -8.48
CA TRP A 30 10.24 -3.53 -7.58
C TRP A 30 9.08 -2.58 -7.37
N VAL A 31 7.86 -3.09 -7.47
CA VAL A 31 6.66 -2.27 -7.29
C VAL A 31 5.72 -3.00 -6.35
N TRP A 32 5.31 -2.32 -5.29
CA TRP A 32 4.39 -2.85 -4.30
C TRP A 32 3.23 -1.91 -4.11
N VAL A 33 2.11 -2.43 -3.60
CA VAL A 33 0.98 -1.62 -3.18
C VAL A 33 0.54 -2.12 -1.82
N GLY A 34 0.20 -1.22 -0.92
CA GLY A 34 -0.24 -1.62 0.41
C GLY A 34 -0.60 -0.43 1.27
N TYR A 35 -0.98 -0.72 2.50
CA TYR A 35 -1.24 0.33 3.48
C TYR A 35 0.09 0.91 3.92
N TYR A 36 0.26 2.20 3.72
CA TYR A 36 1.53 2.89 3.78
C TYR A 36 1.75 3.57 5.12
N ARG A 37 2.96 3.41 5.64
CA ARG A 37 3.40 4.18 6.80
C ARG A 37 4.89 4.45 6.63
N HIS A 38 5.28 5.66 6.98
CA HIS A 38 6.68 6.07 6.88
C HIS A 38 7.10 6.60 8.24
N GLU A 39 8.08 5.96 8.86
CA GLU A 39 8.47 6.28 10.21
C GLU A 39 9.93 5.87 10.41
N ASN A 40 10.72 6.74 11.04
CA ASN A 40 12.11 6.43 11.39
C ASN A 40 12.92 5.90 10.21
N GLU A 41 12.82 6.58 9.06
CA GLU A 41 13.58 6.25 7.86
C GLU A 41 13.16 4.93 7.21
N VAL A 42 12.07 4.33 7.68
CA VAL A 42 11.57 3.09 7.12
C VAL A 42 10.16 3.29 6.59
N VAL A 43 9.93 2.80 5.37
CA VAL A 43 8.60 2.73 4.78
C VAL A 43 8.09 1.33 5.01
N THR A 44 6.92 1.23 5.62
CA THR A 44 6.28 -0.06 5.89
C THR A 44 4.98 -0.14 5.13
N LEU A 45 4.80 -1.25 4.41
CA LEU A 45 3.54 -1.54 3.74
C LEU A 45 2.95 -2.78 4.39
N THR A 46 1.70 -2.68 4.84
CA THR A 46 1.00 -3.83 5.40
C THR A 46 -0.07 -4.28 4.42
N GLY A 47 -0.40 -5.56 4.49
CA GLY A 47 -1.32 -6.15 3.54
C GLY A 47 -0.84 -6.01 2.12
N ALA A 48 0.48 -6.00 1.94
CA ALA A 48 1.07 -5.61 0.66
C ALA A 48 0.92 -6.67 -0.41
N ARG A 49 0.87 -6.20 -1.64
CA ARG A 49 0.93 -7.04 -2.83
C ARG A 49 2.08 -6.55 -3.68
N THR A 50 2.81 -7.47 -4.27
CA THR A 50 3.80 -7.13 -5.29
C THR A 50 3.07 -7.03 -6.62
N ILE A 51 3.24 -5.91 -7.32
CA ILE A 51 2.63 -5.75 -8.63
C ILE A 51 3.59 -6.36 -9.65
N ARG A 52 3.32 -7.61 -10.01
CA ARG A 52 4.18 -8.36 -10.90
C ARG A 52 3.95 -7.96 -12.35
N ARG A 53 2.74 -7.58 -12.68
CA ARG A 53 2.39 -7.14 -14.03
C ARG A 53 1.43 -5.96 -13.88
N TRP A 54 1.77 -4.84 -14.51
CA TRP A 54 0.93 -3.64 -14.40
C TRP A 54 -0.40 -3.81 -15.11
N GLY A 55 -0.36 -4.31 -16.33
CA GLY A 55 -1.56 -4.47 -17.13
C GLY A 55 -2.17 -3.17 -17.56
N THR A 56 -1.35 -2.12 -17.67
CA THR A 56 -1.81 -0.78 -18.02
C THR A 56 -1.52 -0.47 -19.48
N THR A 57 -2.21 0.54 -20.01
CA THR A 57 -1.95 1.03 -21.37
C THR A 57 -1.22 2.36 -21.35
N ALA A 58 -1.42 3.16 -20.32
CA ALA A 58 -0.83 4.50 -20.24
C ALA A 58 0.24 4.62 -19.16
N GLY A 59 0.51 3.55 -18.41
CA GLY A 59 1.57 3.55 -17.42
C GLY A 59 1.05 3.23 -16.03
N LEU A 60 2.01 3.14 -15.10
CA LEU A 60 1.73 2.68 -13.74
C LEU A 60 0.72 3.56 -13.01
N GLY A 61 0.68 4.85 -13.32
CA GLY A 61 -0.24 5.76 -12.66
C GLY A 61 -1.71 5.40 -12.80
N GLU A 62 -2.06 4.60 -13.82
CA GLU A 62 -3.44 4.13 -13.97
C GLU A 62 -3.89 3.32 -12.77
N LEU A 63 -2.94 2.70 -12.08
CA LEU A 63 -3.26 1.83 -10.94
C LEU A 63 -3.63 2.59 -9.69
N ALA A 64 -3.50 3.92 -9.70
CA ALA A 64 -3.93 4.72 -8.55
C ALA A 64 -5.41 4.54 -8.28
N ALA A 65 -6.21 4.28 -9.30
CA ALA A 65 -7.66 4.09 -9.17
C ALA A 65 -8.05 2.64 -8.93
N GLY A 66 -7.09 1.75 -8.75
CA GLY A 66 -7.33 0.33 -8.52
C GLY A 66 -6.68 -0.52 -9.59
N PRO A 67 -6.62 -1.84 -9.36
CA PRO A 67 -6.03 -2.73 -10.36
C PRO A 67 -6.94 -2.86 -11.57
N LEU A 68 -6.32 -3.14 -12.71
CA LEU A 68 -7.04 -3.36 -13.96
C LEU A 68 -7.17 -4.85 -14.23
N GLY A 69 -7.90 -5.19 -15.27
CA GLY A 69 -8.17 -6.60 -15.56
C GLY A 69 -6.91 -7.44 -15.81
N GLU A 70 -5.86 -6.82 -16.38
CA GLU A 70 -4.62 -7.53 -16.67
C GLU A 70 -3.55 -7.36 -15.61
N THR A 71 -3.85 -6.65 -14.51
CA THR A 71 -2.91 -6.44 -13.42
C THR A 71 -2.74 -7.74 -12.66
N VAL A 72 -1.49 -8.13 -12.39
CA VAL A 72 -1.19 -9.33 -11.62
C VAL A 72 -0.57 -8.93 -10.29
N LEU A 73 -1.20 -9.36 -9.20
CA LEU A 73 -0.78 -9.05 -7.84
C LEU A 73 -0.39 -10.34 -7.14
N ASP A 74 0.78 -10.34 -6.51
CA ASP A 74 1.23 -11.48 -5.73
C ASP A 74 1.16 -11.13 -4.24
N PRO A 75 0.64 -12.04 -3.39
CA PRO A 75 0.59 -11.78 -1.94
C PRO A 75 2.01 -11.60 -1.39
N THR A 76 2.20 -10.59 -0.58
CA THR A 76 3.53 -10.32 -0.05
C THR A 76 3.53 -10.15 1.47
N GLY A 77 2.48 -9.55 2.03
CA GLY A 77 2.39 -9.37 3.47
C GLY A 77 2.94 -8.04 3.92
N ILE A 78 3.93 -8.05 4.81
CA ILE A 78 4.51 -6.82 5.31
C ILE A 78 5.84 -6.60 4.60
N VAL A 79 5.97 -5.42 3.99
CA VAL A 79 7.19 -5.01 3.30
C VAL A 79 7.80 -3.83 4.03
N GLU A 80 9.08 -3.92 4.35
CA GLU A 80 9.79 -2.80 4.97
C GLU A 80 10.93 -2.38 4.04
N ILE A 81 10.98 -1.09 3.75
CA ILE A 81 11.94 -0.55 2.80
C ILE A 81 12.59 0.67 3.43
N HIS A 82 13.92 0.73 3.41
CA HIS A 82 14.61 1.95 3.86
C HIS A 82 14.20 3.08 2.90
N GLU A 83 13.97 4.26 3.47
CA GLU A 83 13.46 5.37 2.65
C GLU A 83 14.38 5.72 1.47
N LEU A 84 15.69 5.48 1.61
CA LEU A 84 16.62 5.78 0.52
C LEU A 84 16.52 4.80 -0.64
N ALA A 85 15.84 3.67 -0.44
CA ALA A 85 15.63 2.71 -1.51
C ALA A 85 14.30 2.92 -2.23
N VAL A 86 13.52 3.90 -1.79
CA VAL A 86 12.25 4.23 -2.44
C VAL A 86 12.55 5.21 -3.57
N VAL A 87 12.14 4.85 -4.77
CA VAL A 87 12.32 5.71 -5.95
C VAL A 87 11.18 6.71 -6.04
N ALA A 88 9.96 6.22 -5.85
CA ALA A 88 8.78 7.08 -5.94
C ALA A 88 7.60 6.39 -5.27
N THR A 89 6.61 7.18 -4.89
CA THR A 89 5.35 6.62 -4.41
C THR A 89 4.21 7.30 -5.17
N ILE A 90 3.13 6.55 -5.36
CA ILE A 90 1.93 7.04 -6.03
C ILE A 90 0.79 6.87 -5.06
N HIS A 91 0.08 7.97 -4.77
CA HIS A 91 -1.10 7.89 -3.93
C HIS A 91 -2.17 7.07 -4.65
N ALA A 92 -2.78 6.15 -3.94
CA ALA A 92 -3.79 5.28 -4.51
C ALA A 92 -5.10 5.43 -3.75
N ASP A 93 -6.19 5.11 -4.43
CA ASP A 93 -7.51 5.17 -3.83
C ASP A 93 -7.67 4.00 -2.89
N ALA A 94 -7.68 4.28 -1.58
CA ALA A 94 -7.74 3.24 -0.57
C ALA A 94 -9.00 2.40 -0.69
N GLU A 95 -10.10 3.02 -1.04
CA GLU A 95 -11.36 2.29 -1.17
C GLU A 95 -11.32 1.31 -2.34
N ALA A 96 -10.76 1.75 -3.46
CA ALA A 96 -10.67 0.89 -4.63
C ALA A 96 -9.71 -0.28 -4.40
N TRP A 97 -8.69 -0.08 -3.58
CA TRP A 97 -7.69 -1.11 -3.34
C TRP A 97 -7.99 -2.04 -2.17
N SER A 98 -8.87 -1.63 -1.24
CA SER A 98 -9.06 -2.36 0.01
C SER A 98 -9.44 -3.82 -0.20
N GLY A 99 -10.19 -4.15 -1.24
CA GLY A 99 -10.57 -5.52 -1.51
C GLY A 99 -9.48 -6.37 -2.14
N HIS A 100 -8.35 -5.77 -2.48
CA HIS A 100 -7.25 -6.45 -3.17
C HIS A 100 -6.01 -6.61 -2.30
N LEU A 101 -6.01 -6.01 -1.12
CA LEU A 101 -4.88 -6.08 -0.21
C LEU A 101 -5.08 -7.16 0.82
N GLY A 102 -4.00 -7.65 1.38
CA GLY A 102 -4.05 -8.75 2.35
C GLY A 102 -4.43 -8.39 3.76
#